data_36f54ca11265073bfeb7c14eee7b1e73
#
_entry.id   36f54ca11265073bfeb7c14eee7b1e73
#
_cell.length_a   1.000
_cell.length_b   1.000
_cell.length_c   1.000
_cell.angle_alpha   90.00
_cell.angle_beta   90.00
_cell.angle_gamma   90.00
#
_symmetry.space_group_name_H-M   'P 1'
#
loop_
_entity.id
_entity.type
_entity.pdbx_description
1 polymer ?
#
loop_
_entity_poly.entity_id
_entity_poly.type
_entity_poly.pdbx_seq_one_letter_code
_entity_poly.pdbx_strand_id
1 'polypeptide(L)'
;KNFHSTAVSDEAKANALTLSKKTRIIPNFIVINENISFIPNNNFLFIGRNENRKNLKLFINLSKSIDETREFIAITNKISNDDLIKYLIDISDDEKNSIIKNVGFFIAPQTHSESFGITILEAINAGNIAICSNLTAFIDLLGDSGIYFENDNLQSLLKVLNKLNNSDLDKIWNQQYEHIDKNYNSQKVLDDWIYVYNNL
;
A
#
# COMPACT_ATOMS: atom_id res chain seq x y z
N LYS A 1 0.15 37.51 -8.08
CA LYS A 1 0.32 36.23 -8.81
C LYS A 1 -0.15 35.14 -7.86
N ASN A 2 -1.30 34.54 -8.15
CA ASN A 2 -1.82 33.42 -7.38
C ASN A 2 -1.05 32.16 -7.88
N PHE A 3 -0.06 31.71 -7.13
CA PHE A 3 0.54 30.42 -7.38
C PHE A 3 -0.43 29.35 -6.87
N HIS A 4 -0.88 28.50 -7.78
CA HIS A 4 -1.59 27.27 -7.43
C HIS A 4 -0.52 26.18 -7.25
N SER A 5 -0.64 25.42 -6.18
CA SER A 5 0.17 24.21 -5.94
C SER A 5 -0.74 23.01 -5.85
N THR A 6 -0.22 21.84 -6.15
CA THR A 6 -0.89 20.56 -5.96
C THR A 6 -0.12 19.72 -4.95
N ALA A 7 -0.83 18.86 -4.23
CA ALA A 7 -0.26 17.88 -3.31
C ALA A 7 -0.93 16.53 -3.52
N VAL A 8 -0.22 15.43 -3.25
CA VAL A 8 -0.73 14.07 -3.47
C VAL A 8 -1.61 13.57 -2.32
N SER A 9 -1.54 14.22 -1.16
CA SER A 9 -2.30 13.87 0.04
C SER A 9 -2.46 15.08 0.97
N ASP A 10 -3.32 14.97 1.97
CA ASP A 10 -3.46 15.99 3.01
C ASP A 10 -2.19 16.15 3.83
N GLU A 11 -1.45 15.09 4.13
CA GLU A 11 -0.15 15.15 4.79
C GLU A 11 0.88 15.92 3.93
N ALA A 12 0.96 15.61 2.64
CA ALA A 12 1.84 16.34 1.71
C ALA A 12 1.41 17.81 1.58
N LYS A 13 0.10 18.09 1.60
CA LYS A 13 -0.45 19.44 1.60
C LYS A 13 -0.09 20.22 2.86
N ALA A 14 -0.20 19.61 4.04
CA ALA A 14 0.18 20.24 5.29
C ALA A 14 1.65 20.69 5.29
N ASN A 15 2.54 19.87 4.73
CA ASN A 15 3.95 20.20 4.54
C ASN A 15 4.19 21.29 3.48
N ALA A 16 3.30 21.44 2.50
CA ALA A 16 3.40 22.42 1.42
C ALA A 16 2.76 23.79 1.74
N LEU A 17 1.95 23.89 2.78
CA LEU A 17 1.23 25.14 3.16
C LEU A 17 2.14 26.34 3.47
N THR A 18 3.43 26.12 3.69
CA THR A 18 4.43 27.19 3.78
C THR A 18 4.68 27.89 2.43
N LEU A 19 4.26 27.30 1.31
CA LEU A 19 4.60 27.74 -0.04
C LEU A 19 3.41 28.35 -0.80
N SER A 20 2.16 27.99 -0.49
CA SER A 20 0.96 28.51 -1.20
C SER A 20 -0.30 28.47 -0.34
N LYS A 21 -1.12 29.53 -0.45
CA LYS A 21 -2.42 29.63 0.23
C LYS A 21 -3.52 28.79 -0.44
N LYS A 22 -3.30 28.29 -1.64
CA LYS A 22 -4.30 27.50 -2.43
C LYS A 22 -3.63 26.25 -2.99
N THR A 23 -3.59 25.21 -2.18
CA THR A 23 -3.12 23.89 -2.61
C THR A 23 -4.31 22.96 -2.83
N ARG A 24 -4.43 22.38 -4.03
CA ARG A 24 -5.41 21.33 -4.34
C ARG A 24 -4.76 19.96 -4.16
N ILE A 25 -5.50 19.03 -3.60
CA ILE A 25 -5.08 17.64 -3.56
C ILE A 25 -5.44 16.99 -4.90
N ILE A 26 -4.42 16.44 -5.57
CA ILE A 26 -4.57 15.56 -6.73
C ILE A 26 -3.74 14.32 -6.41
N PRO A 27 -4.37 13.19 -6.09
CA PRO A 27 -3.67 11.99 -5.68
C PRO A 27 -2.82 11.39 -6.80
N ASN A 28 -1.88 10.53 -6.46
CA ASN A 28 -1.31 9.62 -7.43
C ASN A 28 -2.42 8.68 -7.95
N PHE A 29 -2.22 8.15 -9.15
CA PHE A 29 -3.18 7.26 -9.77
C PHE A 29 -2.54 5.92 -10.15
N ILE A 30 -3.40 4.97 -10.44
CA ILE A 30 -3.03 3.71 -11.08
C ILE A 30 -3.89 3.47 -12.31
N VAL A 31 -3.36 2.70 -13.26
CA VAL A 31 -4.16 2.16 -14.36
C VAL A 31 -4.84 0.90 -13.82
N ILE A 32 -6.17 0.94 -13.74
CA ILE A 32 -6.97 -0.15 -13.19
C ILE A 32 -6.91 -1.38 -14.09
N ASN A 33 -6.72 -2.54 -13.49
CA ASN A 33 -6.75 -3.84 -14.16
C ASN A 33 -8.15 -4.44 -14.02
N GLU A 34 -9.01 -4.25 -15.03
CA GLU A 34 -10.40 -4.70 -15.02
C GLU A 34 -10.57 -6.23 -15.03
N ASN A 35 -9.53 -6.99 -15.38
CA ASN A 35 -9.56 -8.45 -15.47
C ASN A 35 -8.81 -9.12 -14.32
N ILE A 36 -9.01 -8.64 -13.11
CA ILE A 36 -8.36 -9.16 -11.90
C ILE A 36 -9.39 -9.66 -10.89
N SER A 37 -8.99 -10.63 -10.12
CA SER A 37 -9.73 -11.12 -8.95
C SER A 37 -8.76 -11.31 -7.79
N PHE A 38 -9.29 -11.51 -6.60
CA PHE A 38 -8.48 -11.90 -5.44
C PHE A 38 -7.63 -13.14 -5.74
N ILE A 39 -6.40 -13.14 -5.25
CA ILE A 39 -5.48 -14.27 -5.38
C ILE A 39 -5.59 -15.13 -4.13
N PRO A 40 -6.25 -16.30 -4.19
CA PRO A 40 -6.52 -17.16 -3.02
C PRO A 40 -5.26 -17.92 -2.59
N ASN A 41 -4.27 -17.16 -2.13
CA ASN A 41 -3.00 -17.70 -1.70
C ASN A 41 -2.61 -17.03 -0.35
N ASN A 42 -1.90 -17.77 0.49
CA ASN A 42 -1.58 -17.34 1.85
C ASN A 42 -0.16 -16.78 2.00
N ASN A 43 0.51 -16.46 0.89
CA ASN A 43 1.84 -15.87 0.90
C ASN A 43 1.79 -14.37 1.18
N PHE A 44 2.85 -13.86 1.77
CA PHE A 44 2.97 -12.48 2.21
C PHE A 44 4.04 -11.72 1.42
N LEU A 45 3.75 -10.48 1.08
CA LEU A 45 4.66 -9.58 0.37
C LEU A 45 4.90 -8.31 1.16
N PHE A 46 6.15 -7.91 1.22
CA PHE A 46 6.61 -6.58 1.62
C PHE A 46 7.33 -5.93 0.44
N ILE A 47 7.07 -4.64 0.19
CA ILE A 47 7.83 -3.83 -0.78
C ILE A 47 8.28 -2.55 -0.09
N GLY A 48 9.59 -2.36 -0.02
CA GLY A 48 10.16 -1.16 0.58
C GLY A 48 11.66 -1.24 0.80
N ARG A 49 12.31 -0.09 0.89
CA ARG A 49 13.72 -0.04 1.27
C ARG A 49 13.89 -0.58 2.69
N ASN A 50 15.04 -1.18 2.96
CA ASN A 50 15.42 -1.60 4.32
C ASN A 50 15.86 -0.36 5.14
N GLU A 51 14.88 0.47 5.48
CA GLU A 51 14.99 1.67 6.30
C GLU A 51 14.08 1.52 7.53
N ASN A 52 14.45 2.11 8.67
CA ASN A 52 13.69 1.99 9.92
C ASN A 52 12.21 2.35 9.74
N ARG A 53 11.91 3.42 8.98
CA ARG A 53 10.54 3.88 8.74
C ARG A 53 9.69 2.89 7.93
N LYS A 54 10.28 2.05 7.09
CA LYS A 54 9.59 1.00 6.30
C LYS A 54 9.32 -0.26 7.09
N ASN A 55 10.00 -0.43 8.24
CA ASN A 55 9.76 -1.46 9.26
C ASN A 55 9.80 -2.90 8.73
N LEU A 56 10.78 -3.22 7.87
CA LEU A 56 11.04 -4.60 7.45
C LEU A 56 11.21 -5.54 8.66
N LYS A 57 11.70 -5.02 9.81
CA LYS A 57 11.84 -5.79 11.05
C LYS A 57 10.52 -6.38 11.54
N LEU A 58 9.41 -5.62 11.46
CA LEU A 58 8.09 -6.14 11.85
C LEU A 58 7.64 -7.26 10.90
N PHE A 59 7.89 -7.15 9.60
CA PHE A 59 7.61 -8.21 8.63
C PHE A 59 8.42 -9.48 8.89
N ILE A 60 9.71 -9.35 9.25
CA ILE A 60 10.56 -10.48 9.68
C ILE A 60 10.01 -11.11 10.97
N ASN A 61 9.59 -10.31 11.96
CA ASN A 61 9.00 -10.85 13.19
C ASN A 61 7.67 -11.56 12.92
N LEU A 62 6.90 -11.09 11.93
CA LEU A 62 5.68 -11.74 11.47
C LEU A 62 5.99 -13.15 10.91
N SER A 63 7.01 -13.30 10.06
CA SER A 63 7.37 -14.61 9.50
C SER A 63 7.76 -15.63 10.55
N LYS A 64 8.38 -15.19 11.66
CA LYS A 64 8.71 -16.04 12.81
C LYS A 64 7.52 -16.44 13.68
N SER A 65 6.39 -15.77 13.48
CA SER A 65 5.19 -15.94 14.33
C SER A 65 4.06 -16.70 13.63
N ILE A 66 4.22 -17.00 12.34
CA ILE A 66 3.23 -17.70 11.51
C ILE A 66 3.84 -19.02 11.03
N ASP A 67 2.96 -19.97 10.69
CA ASP A 67 3.30 -21.30 10.21
C ASP A 67 4.27 -21.24 9.00
N GLU A 68 5.29 -22.09 9.03
CA GLU A 68 6.35 -22.23 8.01
C GLU A 68 5.83 -22.65 6.61
N THR A 69 4.57 -23.03 6.49
CA THR A 69 3.96 -23.36 5.20
C THR A 69 3.69 -22.15 4.30
N ARG A 70 3.84 -20.94 4.82
CA ARG A 70 3.58 -19.67 4.12
C ARG A 70 4.89 -19.04 3.65
N GLU A 71 4.94 -18.61 2.39
CA GLU A 71 6.10 -17.90 1.86
C GLU A 71 6.04 -16.40 2.21
N PHE A 72 7.16 -15.87 2.68
CA PHE A 72 7.36 -14.45 2.96
C PHE A 72 8.37 -13.87 1.98
N ILE A 73 7.93 -12.91 1.16
CA ILE A 73 8.73 -12.29 0.12
C ILE A 73 8.96 -10.82 0.46
N ALA A 74 10.19 -10.36 0.39
CA ALA A 74 10.53 -8.96 0.56
C ALA A 74 11.27 -8.43 -0.67
N ILE A 75 10.64 -7.48 -1.38
CA ILE A 75 11.30 -6.70 -2.43
C ILE A 75 11.91 -5.47 -1.76
N THR A 76 13.24 -5.42 -1.71
CA THR A 76 13.97 -4.41 -0.94
C THR A 76 15.33 -4.11 -1.56
N ASN A 77 16.03 -3.12 -1.06
CA ASN A 77 17.37 -2.70 -1.54
C ASN A 77 18.52 -3.34 -0.77
N LYS A 78 18.24 -4.12 0.29
CA LYS A 78 19.27 -4.73 1.13
C LYS A 78 18.73 -5.92 1.91
N ILE A 79 19.45 -7.04 1.89
CA ILE A 79 19.13 -8.26 2.65
C ILE A 79 19.31 -7.99 4.15
N SER A 80 18.41 -8.55 4.97
CA SER A 80 18.60 -8.74 6.39
C SER A 80 19.04 -10.18 6.65
N ASN A 81 19.71 -10.41 7.75
CA ASN A 81 20.18 -11.73 8.13
C ASN A 81 19.04 -12.57 8.73
N ASP A 82 18.17 -13.09 7.86
CA ASP A 82 16.99 -13.88 8.22
C ASP A 82 16.67 -14.88 7.11
N ASP A 83 16.56 -16.16 7.43
CA ASP A 83 16.40 -17.26 6.48
C ASP A 83 14.93 -17.56 6.13
N LEU A 84 13.96 -16.95 6.84
CA LEU A 84 12.52 -17.14 6.60
C LEU A 84 11.97 -16.23 5.51
N ILE A 85 12.74 -15.25 5.07
CA ILE A 85 12.34 -14.27 4.06
C ILE A 85 13.07 -14.54 2.75
N LYS A 86 12.32 -14.67 1.67
CA LYS A 86 12.86 -14.62 0.31
C LYS A 86 13.10 -13.18 -0.10
N TYR A 87 14.35 -12.75 -0.05
CA TYR A 87 14.73 -11.40 -0.45
C TYR A 87 14.94 -11.28 -1.95
N LEU A 88 14.38 -10.23 -2.54
CA LEU A 88 14.53 -9.87 -3.94
C LEU A 88 15.07 -8.44 -4.02
N ILE A 89 16.21 -8.28 -4.69
CA ILE A 89 16.95 -7.02 -4.77
C ILE A 89 17.17 -6.68 -6.24
N ASP A 90 17.08 -5.41 -6.57
CA ASP A 90 17.36 -4.87 -7.91
C ASP A 90 16.57 -5.57 -9.03
N ILE A 91 15.36 -6.03 -8.72
CA ILE A 91 14.48 -6.65 -9.71
C ILE A 91 13.84 -5.58 -10.61
N SER A 92 13.53 -5.96 -11.83
CA SER A 92 12.80 -5.12 -12.78
C SER A 92 11.33 -4.90 -12.37
N ASP A 93 10.68 -3.89 -12.97
CA ASP A 93 9.24 -3.67 -12.75
C ASP A 93 8.39 -4.84 -13.24
N ASP A 94 8.79 -5.52 -14.32
CA ASP A 94 8.09 -6.70 -14.84
C ASP A 94 8.18 -7.87 -13.85
N GLU A 95 9.36 -8.10 -13.27
CA GLU A 95 9.55 -9.11 -12.22
C GLU A 95 8.75 -8.76 -10.96
N LYS A 96 8.78 -7.50 -10.51
CA LYS A 96 7.95 -7.02 -9.40
C LYS A 96 6.47 -7.29 -9.67
N ASN A 97 5.96 -6.93 -10.85
CA ASN A 97 4.58 -7.13 -11.23
C ASN A 97 4.20 -8.63 -11.31
N SER A 98 5.11 -9.48 -11.74
CA SER A 98 4.90 -10.93 -11.73
C SER A 98 4.79 -11.48 -10.32
N ILE A 99 5.61 -10.99 -9.38
CA ILE A 99 5.61 -11.44 -7.99
C ILE A 99 4.33 -10.99 -7.27
N ILE A 100 3.94 -9.73 -7.43
CA ILE A 100 2.73 -9.19 -6.80
C ILE A 100 1.49 -10.02 -7.20
N LYS A 101 1.42 -10.49 -8.46
CA LYS A 101 0.33 -11.33 -8.97
C LYS A 101 0.32 -12.77 -8.44
N ASN A 102 1.28 -13.16 -7.61
CA ASN A 102 1.42 -14.52 -7.08
C ASN A 102 1.39 -14.57 -5.54
N VAL A 103 0.93 -13.50 -4.87
CA VAL A 103 0.77 -13.43 -3.43
C VAL A 103 -0.64 -12.98 -3.07
N GLY A 104 -1.15 -13.44 -1.92
CA GLY A 104 -2.50 -13.07 -1.47
C GLY A 104 -2.52 -11.84 -0.58
N PHE A 105 -1.45 -11.60 0.20
CA PHE A 105 -1.42 -10.54 1.20
C PHE A 105 -0.22 -9.60 1.02
N PHE A 106 -0.49 -8.32 1.01
CA PHE A 106 0.51 -7.27 1.04
C PHE A 106 0.54 -6.61 2.41
N ILE A 107 1.72 -6.59 3.05
CA ILE A 107 1.91 -5.95 4.37
C ILE A 107 2.63 -4.62 4.20
N ALA A 108 1.97 -3.55 4.66
CA ALA A 108 2.51 -2.19 4.67
C ALA A 108 2.79 -1.72 6.12
N PRO A 109 3.94 -2.10 6.73
CA PRO A 109 4.19 -1.91 8.14
C PRO A 109 4.90 -0.59 8.49
N GLN A 110 4.86 0.40 7.60
CA GLN A 110 5.54 1.68 7.77
C GLN A 110 5.18 2.35 9.10
N THR A 111 6.17 3.00 9.72
CA THR A 111 5.97 3.64 11.02
C THR A 111 5.74 5.15 10.96
N HIS A 112 6.28 5.82 9.94
CA HIS A 112 6.17 7.28 9.77
C HIS A 112 6.63 7.71 8.37
N SER A 113 6.42 9.00 8.04
CA SER A 113 6.93 9.67 6.83
C SER A 113 6.54 8.97 5.53
N GLU A 114 5.31 8.51 5.44
CA GLU A 114 4.73 8.03 4.19
C GLU A 114 3.75 9.08 3.66
N SER A 115 4.00 9.54 2.44
CA SER A 115 3.20 10.63 1.86
C SER A 115 1.96 10.16 1.11
N PHE A 116 1.92 8.88 0.67
CA PHE A 116 0.78 8.39 -0.10
C PHE A 116 0.57 6.87 0.02
N GLY A 117 1.55 6.04 -0.39
CA GLY A 117 1.43 4.58 -0.36
C GLY A 117 1.06 3.95 -1.70
N ILE A 118 1.71 4.38 -2.80
CA ILE A 118 1.43 3.87 -4.16
C ILE A 118 1.54 2.33 -4.25
N THR A 119 2.45 1.70 -3.51
CA THR A 119 2.61 0.25 -3.48
C THR A 119 1.40 -0.50 -2.92
N ILE A 120 0.61 0.14 -2.07
CA ILE A 120 -0.67 -0.39 -1.57
C ILE A 120 -1.68 -0.47 -2.72
N LEU A 121 -1.78 0.60 -3.52
CA LEU A 121 -2.66 0.61 -4.69
C LEU A 121 -2.23 -0.43 -5.72
N GLU A 122 -0.92 -0.55 -6.00
CA GLU A 122 -0.36 -1.56 -6.90
C GLU A 122 -0.72 -2.99 -6.44
N ALA A 123 -0.59 -3.27 -5.15
CA ALA A 123 -0.89 -4.58 -4.58
C ALA A 123 -2.39 -4.93 -4.69
N ILE A 124 -3.30 -4.02 -4.31
CA ILE A 124 -4.74 -4.25 -4.43
C ILE A 124 -5.14 -4.45 -5.89
N ASN A 125 -4.60 -3.61 -6.80
CA ASN A 125 -4.84 -3.69 -8.25
C ASN A 125 -4.26 -4.95 -8.91
N ALA A 126 -3.42 -5.69 -8.19
CA ALA A 126 -2.86 -6.96 -8.62
C ALA A 126 -3.54 -8.19 -8.00
N GLY A 127 -4.59 -8.00 -7.18
CA GLY A 127 -5.36 -9.08 -6.56
C GLY A 127 -4.98 -9.39 -5.12
N ASN A 128 -4.17 -8.54 -4.45
CA ASN A 128 -3.76 -8.77 -3.07
C ASN A 128 -4.69 -8.04 -2.09
N ILE A 129 -4.87 -8.60 -0.90
CA ILE A 129 -5.42 -7.86 0.24
C ILE A 129 -4.30 -7.07 0.91
N ALA A 130 -4.46 -5.76 0.97
CA ALA A 130 -3.51 -4.89 1.66
C ALA A 130 -3.85 -4.76 3.15
N ILE A 131 -2.84 -4.99 4.01
CA ILE A 131 -2.91 -4.86 5.47
C ILE A 131 -1.87 -3.84 5.90
N CYS A 132 -2.32 -2.73 6.46
CA CYS A 132 -1.50 -1.54 6.65
C CYS A 132 -1.38 -1.17 8.13
N SER A 133 -0.27 -0.56 8.54
CA SER A 133 -0.23 0.15 9.82
C SER A 133 -1.24 1.31 9.81
N ASN A 134 -1.75 1.73 10.97
CA ASN A 134 -2.72 2.80 11.11
C ASN A 134 -2.11 4.21 10.96
N LEU A 135 -1.21 4.40 9.98
CA LEU A 135 -0.72 5.71 9.61
C LEU A 135 -1.82 6.55 8.99
N THR A 136 -1.83 7.85 9.30
CA THR A 136 -2.79 8.81 8.72
C THR A 136 -2.83 8.72 7.19
N ALA A 137 -1.66 8.69 6.53
CA ALA A 137 -1.58 8.58 5.07
C ALA A 137 -2.28 7.30 4.52
N PHE A 138 -2.24 6.19 5.24
CA PHE A 138 -2.90 4.94 4.83
C PHE A 138 -4.39 4.94 5.16
N ILE A 139 -4.76 5.58 6.28
CA ILE A 139 -6.17 5.79 6.63
C ILE A 139 -6.83 6.72 5.60
N ASP A 140 -6.16 7.80 5.21
CA ASP A 140 -6.64 8.71 4.16
C ASP A 140 -6.73 8.00 2.79
N LEU A 141 -5.78 7.08 2.51
CA LEU A 141 -5.72 6.33 1.25
C LEU A 141 -6.87 5.34 1.09
N LEU A 142 -7.16 4.54 2.12
CA LEU A 142 -8.09 3.41 2.01
C LEU A 142 -9.43 3.63 2.75
N GLY A 143 -9.51 4.61 3.65
CA GLY A 143 -10.72 4.90 4.41
C GLY A 143 -11.31 3.66 5.10
N ASP A 144 -12.63 3.47 4.96
CA ASP A 144 -13.36 2.34 5.55
C ASP A 144 -13.08 0.99 4.87
N SER A 145 -12.48 0.97 3.67
CA SER A 145 -12.07 -0.27 3.00
C SER A 145 -10.75 -0.82 3.53
N GLY A 146 -9.99 -0.03 4.29
CA GLY A 146 -8.68 -0.39 4.79
C GLY A 146 -8.72 -1.43 5.91
N ILE A 147 -7.70 -2.28 5.94
CA ILE A 147 -7.43 -3.20 7.03
C ILE A 147 -6.22 -2.70 7.78
N TYR A 148 -6.41 -2.30 9.02
CA TYR A 148 -5.40 -1.62 9.79
C TYR A 148 -5.00 -2.39 11.05
N PHE A 149 -3.72 -2.32 11.37
CA PHE A 149 -3.16 -2.72 12.66
C PHE A 149 -2.46 -1.54 13.33
N GLU A 150 -2.31 -1.59 14.64
CA GLU A 150 -1.61 -0.55 15.39
C GLU A 150 -0.15 -0.46 14.96
N ASN A 151 0.30 0.77 14.71
CA ASN A 151 1.66 1.05 14.24
C ASN A 151 2.72 0.39 15.13
N ASP A 152 3.69 -0.27 14.50
CA ASP A 152 4.80 -1.01 15.12
C ASP A 152 4.36 -2.08 16.14
N ASN A 153 3.16 -2.63 16.02
CA ASN A 153 2.59 -3.61 16.95
C ASN A 153 2.32 -4.97 16.28
N LEU A 154 3.25 -5.92 16.46
CA LEU A 154 3.13 -7.29 15.93
C LEU A 154 1.89 -8.01 16.45
N GLN A 155 1.54 -7.83 17.73
CA GLN A 155 0.36 -8.52 18.32
C GLN A 155 -0.95 -8.01 17.71
N SER A 156 -1.01 -6.70 17.40
CA SER A 156 -2.13 -6.13 16.67
C SER A 156 -2.24 -6.70 15.26
N LEU A 157 -1.11 -6.82 14.53
CA LEU A 157 -1.06 -7.43 13.21
C LEU A 157 -1.51 -8.90 13.23
N LEU A 158 -1.04 -9.70 14.19
CA LEU A 158 -1.45 -11.10 14.36
C LEU A 158 -2.96 -11.24 14.65
N LYS A 159 -3.53 -10.35 15.46
CA LYS A 159 -4.98 -10.31 15.70
C LYS A 159 -5.77 -10.03 14.43
N VAL A 160 -5.29 -9.10 13.60
CA VAL A 160 -5.91 -8.80 12.30
C VAL A 160 -5.88 -10.02 11.39
N LEU A 161 -4.73 -10.68 11.25
CA LEU A 161 -4.59 -11.89 10.43
C LEU A 161 -5.49 -13.04 10.92
N ASN A 162 -5.57 -13.26 12.23
CA ASN A 162 -6.44 -14.27 12.80
C ASN A 162 -7.93 -13.99 12.50
N LYS A 163 -8.34 -12.72 12.48
CA LYS A 163 -9.69 -12.33 12.08
C LYS A 163 -9.95 -12.60 10.60
N LEU A 164 -8.96 -12.33 9.74
CA LEU A 164 -9.06 -12.57 8.30
C LEU A 164 -9.18 -14.06 7.96
N ASN A 165 -8.56 -14.96 8.69
CA ASN A 165 -8.66 -16.41 8.48
C ASN A 165 -10.12 -16.93 8.53
N ASN A 166 -11.05 -16.21 9.18
CA ASN A 166 -12.47 -16.56 9.30
C ASN A 166 -13.37 -15.63 8.51
N SER A 167 -12.83 -14.86 7.57
CA SER A 167 -13.54 -13.85 6.80
C SER A 167 -13.65 -14.26 5.33
N ASP A 168 -14.61 -13.67 4.64
CA ASP A 168 -14.73 -13.74 3.18
C ASP A 168 -13.67 -12.83 2.54
N LEU A 169 -12.56 -13.42 2.12
CA LEU A 169 -11.41 -12.69 1.58
C LEU A 169 -11.73 -12.07 0.21
N ASP A 170 -12.53 -12.72 -0.64
CA ASP A 170 -12.97 -12.16 -1.91
C ASP A 170 -13.77 -10.88 -1.69
N LYS A 171 -14.69 -10.89 -0.74
CA LYS A 171 -15.46 -9.70 -0.39
C LYS A 171 -14.58 -8.56 0.13
N ILE A 172 -13.60 -8.89 0.98
CA ILE A 172 -12.67 -7.90 1.53
C ILE A 172 -11.84 -7.26 0.43
N TRP A 173 -11.27 -8.07 -0.45
CA TRP A 173 -10.50 -7.58 -1.58
C TRP A 173 -11.37 -6.72 -2.51
N ASN A 174 -12.57 -7.16 -2.85
CA ASN A 174 -13.51 -6.39 -3.69
C ASN A 174 -13.79 -5.00 -3.09
N GLN A 175 -13.99 -4.89 -1.77
CA GLN A 175 -14.18 -3.60 -1.11
C GLN A 175 -12.96 -2.68 -1.26
N GLN A 176 -11.74 -3.21 -1.12
CA GLN A 176 -10.52 -2.44 -1.36
C GLN A 176 -10.38 -2.05 -2.83
N TYR A 177 -10.63 -2.97 -3.75
CA TYR A 177 -10.53 -2.74 -5.19
C TYR A 177 -11.55 -1.70 -5.68
N GLU A 178 -12.81 -1.78 -5.31
CA GLU A 178 -13.84 -0.80 -5.63
C GLU A 178 -13.47 0.60 -5.10
N HIS A 179 -12.88 0.65 -3.91
CA HIS A 179 -12.41 1.91 -3.33
C HIS A 179 -11.30 2.53 -4.16
N ILE A 180 -10.28 1.75 -4.56
CA ILE A 180 -9.17 2.29 -5.35
C ILE A 180 -9.59 2.66 -6.78
N ASP A 181 -10.47 1.88 -7.42
CA ASP A 181 -11.03 2.22 -8.71
C ASP A 181 -11.82 3.53 -8.67
N LYS A 182 -12.68 3.66 -7.69
CA LYS A 182 -13.49 4.88 -7.51
C LYS A 182 -12.65 6.14 -7.28
N ASN A 183 -11.52 6.03 -6.56
CA ASN A 183 -10.80 7.21 -6.06
C ASN A 183 -9.47 7.48 -6.76
N TYR A 184 -8.82 6.46 -7.35
CA TYR A 184 -7.43 6.55 -7.82
C TYR A 184 -7.23 6.02 -9.24
N ASN A 185 -8.28 5.71 -9.99
CA ASN A 185 -8.09 5.33 -11.39
C ASN A 185 -7.58 6.50 -12.23
N SER A 186 -6.82 6.18 -13.28
CA SER A 186 -6.12 7.18 -14.10
C SER A 186 -7.06 8.18 -14.75
N GLN A 187 -8.25 7.77 -15.21
CA GLN A 187 -9.20 8.67 -15.89
C GLN A 187 -9.71 9.74 -14.93
N LYS A 188 -10.10 9.35 -13.72
CA LYS A 188 -10.59 10.30 -12.71
C LYS A 188 -9.54 11.33 -12.33
N VAL A 189 -8.31 10.88 -12.08
CA VAL A 189 -7.21 11.78 -11.70
C VAL A 189 -6.82 12.68 -12.86
N LEU A 190 -6.91 12.20 -14.11
CA LEU A 190 -6.70 13.02 -15.30
C LEU A 190 -7.73 14.16 -15.39
N ASP A 191 -9.01 13.90 -15.10
CA ASP A 191 -10.06 14.92 -15.11
C ASP A 191 -9.77 16.03 -14.07
N ASP A 192 -9.26 15.65 -12.90
CA ASP A 192 -8.80 16.62 -11.88
C ASP A 192 -7.62 17.48 -12.37
N TRP A 193 -6.66 16.90 -13.09
CA TRP A 193 -5.56 17.64 -13.70
C TRP A 193 -6.05 18.58 -14.79
N ILE A 194 -6.93 18.13 -15.69
CA ILE A 194 -7.53 18.95 -16.74
C ILE A 194 -8.26 20.15 -16.10
N TYR A 195 -9.01 19.91 -15.02
CA TYR A 195 -9.67 21.00 -14.30
C TYR A 195 -8.66 22.05 -13.78
N VAL A 196 -7.55 21.62 -13.20
CA VAL A 196 -6.51 22.54 -12.70
C VAL A 196 -5.92 23.34 -13.85
N TYR A 197 -5.51 22.69 -14.95
CA TYR A 197 -4.94 23.40 -16.11
C TYR A 197 -5.89 24.43 -16.74
N ASN A 198 -7.16 24.13 -16.79
CA ASN A 198 -8.17 25.05 -17.37
C ASN A 198 -8.52 26.23 -16.44
N ASN A 199 -8.09 26.20 -15.16
CA ASN A 199 -8.39 27.22 -14.14
C ASN A 199 -7.14 27.89 -13.55
N LEU A 200 -5.96 27.72 -14.18
CA LEU A 200 -4.74 28.47 -13.88
C LEU A 200 -4.77 29.83 -14.52
#